data_3f237c305dd256ab97189bd97d1de17a
#
_entry.id   3f237c305dd256ab97189bd97d1de17a
#
_cell.length_a   1.000
_cell.length_b   1.000
_cell.length_c   1.000
_cell.angle_alpha   90.00
_cell.angle_beta   90.00
_cell.angle_gamma   90.00
#
_symmetry.space_group_name_H-M   'P 1'
#
loop_
_entity.id
_entity.type
_entity.pdbx_description
1 polymer ?
#
loop_
_entity_poly.entity_id
_entity_poly.type
_entity_poly.pdbx_seq_one_letter_code
_entity_poly.pdbx_strand_id
1 'polypeptide(L)'
;MNDPKARRSHPPLEDALGKMCTEGKQLADYLWQVPKDAQVREQLVALLGQIAAESTKQGRTEMPRICEDLTTAAKATPSPQQVDLLVNGFDRLYQLWQAAKSGLL
;
A
#
# COMPACT_ATOMS: atom_id res chain seq x y z
N MET A 1 -1.93 29.93 -17.59
CA MET A 1 -3.07 29.25 -18.21
C MET A 1 -2.98 27.76 -18.04
N ASN A 2 -4.08 27.13 -17.67
CA ASN A 2 -4.07 25.69 -17.49
C ASN A 2 -4.03 24.94 -18.80
N ASP A 3 -3.19 23.93 -18.85
CA ASP A 3 -3.12 23.05 -19.99
C ASP A 3 -4.02 21.83 -19.71
N PRO A 4 -5.16 21.68 -20.42
CA PRO A 4 -6.05 20.55 -20.22
C PRO A 4 -5.39 19.21 -20.46
N LYS A 5 -4.39 19.15 -21.35
CA LYS A 5 -3.68 17.92 -21.62
C LYS A 5 -2.84 17.50 -20.43
N ALA A 6 -2.17 18.45 -19.77
CA ALA A 6 -1.40 18.16 -18.58
C ALA A 6 -2.28 17.55 -17.49
N ARG A 7 -3.46 18.13 -17.28
CA ARG A 7 -4.40 17.60 -16.29
C ARG A 7 -4.89 16.20 -16.64
N ARG A 8 -5.14 15.93 -17.91
CA ARG A 8 -5.63 14.62 -18.34
C ARG A 8 -4.57 13.55 -18.29
N SER A 9 -3.29 13.93 -18.42
CA SER A 9 -2.20 12.99 -18.35
C SER A 9 -1.74 12.69 -16.93
N HIS A 10 -2.25 13.41 -15.93
CA HIS A 10 -1.91 13.14 -14.53
C HIS A 10 -2.67 11.92 -14.01
N PRO A 11 -2.03 11.09 -13.16
CA PRO A 11 -2.76 10.06 -12.44
C PRO A 11 -3.78 10.69 -11.50
N PRO A 12 -4.74 9.92 -11.00
CA PRO A 12 -5.67 10.43 -9.99
C PRO A 12 -4.93 11.04 -8.83
N LEU A 13 -5.45 12.16 -8.30
CA LEU A 13 -4.87 12.76 -7.11
C LEU A 13 -4.95 11.76 -5.95
N GLU A 14 -3.83 11.58 -5.29
CA GLU A 14 -3.77 10.67 -4.16
C GLU A 14 -4.45 11.31 -2.94
N ASP A 15 -5.47 10.66 -2.44
CA ASP A 15 -6.06 10.98 -1.15
C ASP A 15 -5.23 10.31 -0.04
N ALA A 16 -5.70 10.37 1.19
CA ALA A 16 -4.98 9.79 2.32
C ALA A 16 -4.69 8.30 2.11
N LEU A 17 -5.66 7.56 1.58
CA LEU A 17 -5.50 6.14 1.34
C LEU A 17 -4.46 5.86 0.27
N GLY A 18 -4.50 6.61 -0.84
CA GLY A 18 -3.52 6.46 -1.91
C GLY A 18 -2.10 6.77 -1.45
N LYS A 19 -1.95 7.82 -0.63
CA LYS A 19 -0.64 8.18 -0.08
C LYS A 19 -0.09 7.08 0.83
N MET A 20 -0.93 6.47 1.64
CA MET A 20 -0.52 5.36 2.50
C MET A 20 -0.09 4.15 1.69
N CYS A 21 -0.81 3.83 0.62
CA CYS A 21 -0.42 2.73 -0.26
C CYS A 21 0.93 3.00 -0.93
N THR A 22 1.17 4.23 -1.40
CA THR A 22 2.43 4.63 -2.01
C THR A 22 3.58 4.55 -1.02
N GLU A 23 3.37 5.07 0.19
CA GLU A 23 4.37 5.01 1.25
C GLU A 23 4.72 3.57 1.59
N GLY A 24 3.73 2.72 1.68
CA GLY A 24 3.94 1.29 1.97
C GLY A 24 4.76 0.61 0.89
N LYS A 25 4.50 0.93 -0.38
CA LYS A 25 5.31 0.39 -1.47
C LYS A 25 6.78 0.79 -1.32
N GLN A 26 7.02 2.04 -1.00
CA GLN A 26 8.40 2.54 -0.83
C GLN A 26 9.11 1.85 0.32
N LEU A 27 8.43 1.69 1.44
CA LEU A 27 8.99 1.02 2.61
C LEU A 27 9.25 -0.46 2.34
N ALA A 28 8.33 -1.12 1.66
CA ALA A 28 8.50 -2.54 1.30
C ALA A 28 9.70 -2.72 0.36
N ASP A 29 9.83 -1.85 -0.64
CA ASP A 29 10.98 -1.88 -1.55
C ASP A 29 12.29 -1.68 -0.81
N TYR A 30 12.30 -0.80 0.19
CA TYR A 30 13.49 -0.57 1.01
C TYR A 30 13.93 -1.84 1.73
N LEU A 31 13.00 -2.71 2.10
CA LEU A 31 13.34 -3.96 2.78
C LEU A 31 14.18 -4.91 1.92
N TRP A 32 14.19 -4.75 0.59
CA TRP A 32 15.12 -5.52 -0.24
C TRP A 32 16.57 -5.21 0.11
N GLN A 33 16.84 -3.98 0.53
CA GLN A 33 18.19 -3.54 0.89
C GLN A 33 18.52 -3.87 2.35
N VAL A 34 17.54 -3.76 3.23
CA VAL A 34 17.72 -3.97 4.68
C VAL A 34 16.60 -4.86 5.23
N PRO A 35 16.58 -6.16 4.86
CA PRO A 35 15.45 -7.05 5.21
C PRO A 35 15.20 -7.20 6.72
N LYS A 36 16.21 -6.97 7.54
CA LYS A 36 16.11 -7.13 8.99
C LYS A 36 15.85 -5.84 9.73
N ASP A 37 15.57 -4.74 9.02
CA ASP A 37 15.32 -3.46 9.66
C ASP A 37 13.98 -3.52 10.41
N ALA A 38 14.07 -3.66 11.73
CA ALA A 38 12.89 -3.80 12.60
C ALA A 38 12.04 -2.53 12.58
N GLN A 39 12.69 -1.36 12.51
CA GLN A 39 11.98 -0.09 12.53
C GLN A 39 11.09 0.08 11.29
N VAL A 40 11.61 -0.25 10.12
CA VAL A 40 10.85 -0.19 8.87
C VAL A 40 9.68 -1.16 8.94
N ARG A 41 9.89 -2.36 9.48
CA ARG A 41 8.84 -3.36 9.60
C ARG A 41 7.75 -2.92 10.55
N GLU A 42 8.10 -2.27 11.65
CA GLU A 42 7.12 -1.69 12.57
C GLU A 42 6.32 -0.58 11.88
N GLN A 43 6.99 0.25 11.09
CA GLN A 43 6.31 1.29 10.31
C GLN A 43 5.31 0.67 9.32
N LEU A 44 5.69 -0.42 8.68
CA LEU A 44 4.78 -1.12 7.76
C LEU A 44 3.56 -1.67 8.48
N VAL A 45 3.75 -2.26 9.67
CA VAL A 45 2.62 -2.78 10.45
C VAL A 45 1.67 -1.66 10.83
N ALA A 46 2.20 -0.53 11.30
CA ALA A 46 1.38 0.63 11.65
C ALA A 46 0.61 1.15 10.45
N LEU A 47 1.29 1.24 9.30
CA LEU A 47 0.70 1.72 8.07
C LEU A 47 -0.40 0.79 7.57
N LEU A 48 -0.19 -0.52 7.66
CA LEU A 48 -1.21 -1.50 7.29
C LEU A 48 -2.47 -1.36 8.15
N GLY A 49 -2.30 -1.09 9.44
CA GLY A 49 -3.43 -0.80 10.33
C GLY A 49 -4.20 0.45 9.88
N GLN A 50 -3.50 1.49 9.46
CA GLN A 50 -4.12 2.72 8.98
C GLN A 50 -4.85 2.50 7.66
N ILE A 51 -4.24 1.76 6.73
CA ILE A 51 -4.87 1.43 5.44
C ILE A 51 -6.13 0.60 5.68
N ALA A 52 -6.06 -0.39 6.58
CA ALA A 52 -7.21 -1.21 6.90
C ALA A 52 -8.36 -0.38 7.47
N ALA A 53 -8.06 0.53 8.39
CA ALA A 53 -9.08 1.38 9.01
C ALA A 53 -9.71 2.31 7.98
N GLU A 54 -8.90 2.98 7.16
CA GLU A 54 -9.40 3.91 6.17
C GLU A 54 -10.20 3.20 5.07
N SER A 55 -9.72 2.06 4.59
CA SER A 55 -10.42 1.31 3.55
C SER A 55 -11.75 0.73 4.07
N THR A 56 -11.78 0.28 5.31
CA THR A 56 -13.02 -0.18 5.95
C THR A 56 -14.03 0.97 6.04
N LYS A 57 -13.57 2.14 6.43
CA LYS A 57 -14.40 3.33 6.51
C LYS A 57 -15.01 3.70 5.16
N GLN A 58 -14.30 3.41 4.06
CA GLN A 58 -14.78 3.63 2.71
C GLN A 58 -15.65 2.48 2.19
N GLY A 59 -15.95 1.49 3.01
CA GLY A 59 -16.80 0.37 2.62
C GLY A 59 -16.10 -0.70 1.81
N ARG A 60 -14.78 -0.72 1.76
CA ARG A 60 -14.03 -1.73 1.03
C ARG A 60 -13.87 -2.98 1.89
N THR A 61 -13.86 -4.14 1.24
CA THR A 61 -13.74 -5.43 1.93
C THR A 61 -12.45 -6.15 1.61
N GLU A 62 -11.94 -6.02 0.39
CA GLU A 62 -10.74 -6.73 -0.02
C GLU A 62 -9.48 -6.11 0.56
N MET A 63 -9.38 -4.78 0.57
CA MET A 63 -8.20 -4.10 1.08
C MET A 63 -7.90 -4.40 2.55
N PRO A 64 -8.89 -4.36 3.47
CA PRO A 64 -8.61 -4.73 4.86
C PRO A 64 -8.13 -6.17 5.01
N ARG A 65 -8.66 -7.10 4.19
CA ARG A 65 -8.23 -8.50 4.23
C ARG A 65 -6.76 -8.62 3.81
N ILE A 66 -6.37 -7.95 2.74
CA ILE A 66 -4.98 -7.93 2.30
C ILE A 66 -4.08 -7.35 3.39
N CYS A 67 -4.51 -6.27 4.02
CA CYS A 67 -3.74 -5.65 5.11
C CYS A 67 -3.53 -6.61 6.27
N GLU A 68 -4.55 -7.40 6.63
CA GLU A 68 -4.42 -8.40 7.67
C GLU A 68 -3.37 -9.45 7.32
N ASP A 69 -3.42 -9.96 6.09
CA ASP A 69 -2.45 -10.94 5.62
C ASP A 69 -1.03 -10.37 5.61
N LEU A 70 -0.88 -9.13 5.15
CA LEU A 70 0.43 -8.47 5.12
C LEU A 70 0.95 -8.16 6.51
N THR A 71 0.08 -7.84 7.45
CA THR A 71 0.48 -7.64 8.85
C THR A 71 1.08 -8.91 9.41
N THR A 72 0.45 -10.05 9.16
CA THR A 72 0.98 -11.34 9.56
C THR A 72 2.34 -11.60 8.93
N ALA A 73 2.47 -11.32 7.63
CA ALA A 73 3.75 -11.48 6.94
C ALA A 73 4.83 -10.57 7.52
N ALA A 74 4.49 -9.32 7.82
CA ALA A 74 5.45 -8.35 8.35
C ALA A 74 5.98 -8.73 9.74
N LYS A 75 5.19 -9.47 10.50
CA LYS A 75 5.57 -9.94 11.83
C LYS A 75 6.32 -11.26 11.80
N ALA A 76 6.37 -11.92 10.66
CA ALA A 76 7.07 -13.18 10.54
C ALA A 76 8.58 -12.97 10.49
N THR A 77 9.33 -14.06 10.59
CA THR A 77 10.79 -14.02 10.49
C THR A 77 11.24 -13.45 9.15
N PRO A 78 12.19 -12.51 9.14
CA PRO A 78 12.69 -11.94 7.89
C PRO A 78 13.20 -13.00 6.93
N SER A 79 12.78 -12.89 5.68
CA SER A 79 13.21 -13.77 4.60
C SER A 79 12.98 -13.09 3.26
N PRO A 80 13.65 -13.52 2.18
CA PRO A 80 13.33 -12.97 0.86
C PRO A 80 11.87 -13.17 0.47
N GLN A 81 11.26 -14.30 0.85
CA GLN A 81 9.86 -14.58 0.59
C GLN A 81 8.95 -13.60 1.31
N GLN A 82 9.30 -13.24 2.54
CA GLN A 82 8.55 -12.25 3.31
C GLN A 82 8.57 -10.89 2.62
N VAL A 83 9.74 -10.45 2.18
CA VAL A 83 9.87 -9.16 1.49
C VAL A 83 9.07 -9.18 0.20
N ASP A 84 9.14 -10.27 -0.54
CA ASP A 84 8.39 -10.43 -1.79
C ASP A 84 6.88 -10.33 -1.55
N LEU A 85 6.38 -10.99 -0.52
CA LEU A 85 4.97 -10.90 -0.15
C LEU A 85 4.56 -9.47 0.17
N LEU A 86 5.40 -8.75 0.90
CA LEU A 86 5.10 -7.36 1.27
C LEU A 86 5.09 -6.46 0.04
N VAL A 87 6.08 -6.58 -0.82
CA VAL A 87 6.17 -5.78 -2.05
C VAL A 87 4.95 -6.03 -2.93
N ASN A 88 4.64 -7.30 -3.18
CA ASN A 88 3.51 -7.67 -4.04
C ASN A 88 2.17 -7.25 -3.41
N GLY A 89 2.06 -7.38 -2.09
CA GLY A 89 0.85 -6.99 -1.38
C GLY A 89 0.58 -5.49 -1.46
N PHE A 90 1.60 -4.66 -1.28
CA PHE A 90 1.43 -3.22 -1.42
C PHE A 90 1.14 -2.80 -2.86
N ASP A 91 1.73 -3.48 -3.83
CA ASP A 91 1.37 -3.27 -5.23
C ASP A 91 -0.12 -3.55 -5.46
N ARG A 92 -0.62 -4.65 -4.90
CA ARG A 92 -2.03 -5.01 -5.01
C ARG A 92 -2.93 -3.97 -4.35
N LEU A 93 -2.57 -3.50 -3.16
CA LEU A 93 -3.32 -2.46 -2.47
C LEU A 93 -3.41 -1.19 -3.31
N TYR A 94 -2.29 -0.78 -3.88
CA TYR A 94 -2.25 0.40 -4.74
C TYR A 94 -3.13 0.22 -5.97
N GLN A 95 -3.06 -0.94 -6.62
CA GLN A 95 -3.88 -1.24 -7.79
C GLN A 95 -5.37 -1.20 -7.46
N LEU A 96 -5.77 -1.74 -6.32
CA LEU A 96 -7.16 -1.70 -5.89
C LEU A 96 -7.63 -0.29 -5.61
N TRP A 97 -6.80 0.51 -4.94
CA TRP A 97 -7.11 1.91 -4.73
C TRP A 97 -7.27 2.65 -6.05
N GLN A 98 -6.33 2.45 -6.97
CA GLN A 98 -6.33 3.11 -8.25
C GLN A 98 -7.55 2.72 -9.09
N ALA A 99 -7.91 1.45 -9.11
CA ALA A 99 -9.06 0.95 -9.85
C ALA A 99 -10.36 1.57 -9.32
N ALA A 100 -10.50 1.68 -8.01
CA ALA A 100 -11.68 2.30 -7.42
C ALA A 100 -11.77 3.79 -7.77
N LYS A 101 -10.65 4.51 -7.75
CA LYS A 101 -10.61 5.92 -8.13
C LYS A 101 -10.97 6.13 -9.60
N SER A 102 -10.62 5.15 -10.43
CA SER A 102 -10.92 5.21 -11.86
C SER A 102 -12.31 4.68 -12.23
N GLY A 103 -13.09 4.27 -11.23
CA GLY A 103 -14.45 3.76 -11.45
C GLY A 103 -14.49 2.35 -12.01
N LEU A 104 -13.42 1.57 -11.83
CA LEU A 104 -13.35 0.20 -12.34
C LEU A 104 -13.83 -0.85 -11.33
N LEU A 105 -14.11 -0.42 -10.14
CA LEU A 105 -14.62 -1.30 -9.08
C LEU A 105 -16.00 -0.85 -8.62
#